data_58ddba886e28d234e36596ac7d6e0892
#
_entry.id   58ddba886e28d234e36596ac7d6e0892
#
_cell.length_a   1.000
_cell.length_b   1.000
_cell.length_c   1.000
_cell.angle_alpha   90.00
_cell.angle_beta   90.00
_cell.angle_gamma   90.00
#
_symmetry.space_group_name_H-M   'P 1'
#
loop_
_entity.id
_entity.type
_entity.pdbx_description
1 polymer ?
#
loop_
_entity_poly.entity_id
_entity_poly.type
_entity_poly.pdbx_seq_one_letter_code
_entity_poly.pdbx_strand_id
1 'polypeptide(L)'
;MTEMRPETRIQKKNRTAILDAALDVFSKEGFRGATVDQIAEAAGLSKPNLLYYFPSKEAIHITLLSRLMDTWLDPLRELDPTGDPPEELRAYIQRKLQMSRDFPRESKLFAQEIVQGAPRIGDALATDLKALVDEKAEVIRTWSKQGKIADIDPHHLIFSIWSLTQHYADFDVQVRAILGPTRDPLEEAETFLDTLFARLLSP
;
A
#
# COMPACT_ATOMS: atom_id res chain seq x y z
N MET A 1 -27.02 -13.38 -19.74
CA MET A 1 -26.18 -12.23 -19.41
C MET A 1 -27.05 -11.22 -18.70
N THR A 2 -26.98 -11.15 -17.39
CA THR A 2 -27.75 -10.19 -16.60
C THR A 2 -26.97 -8.87 -16.61
N GLU A 3 -27.50 -7.86 -17.29
CA GLU A 3 -26.94 -6.50 -17.24
C GLU A 3 -26.87 -6.05 -15.79
N MET A 4 -25.67 -5.88 -15.26
CA MET A 4 -25.46 -5.29 -13.94
C MET A 4 -25.90 -3.82 -14.03
N ARG A 5 -27.02 -3.48 -13.39
CA ARG A 5 -27.44 -2.08 -13.24
C ARG A 5 -26.33 -1.29 -12.53
N PRO A 6 -25.98 -0.11 -13.02
CA PRO A 6 -24.97 0.72 -12.38
C PRO A 6 -25.38 1.01 -10.93
N GLU A 7 -24.41 0.89 -10.01
CA GLU A 7 -24.61 1.18 -8.59
C GLU A 7 -25.13 2.62 -8.40
N THR A 8 -26.17 2.77 -7.60
CA THR A 8 -26.69 4.08 -7.23
C THR A 8 -25.72 4.85 -6.33
N ARG A 9 -25.86 6.17 -6.25
CA ARG A 9 -25.05 7.02 -5.34
C ARG A 9 -25.12 6.55 -3.88
N ILE A 10 -26.29 6.09 -3.43
CA ILE A 10 -26.49 5.57 -2.06
C ILE A 10 -25.72 4.27 -1.87
N GLN A 11 -25.77 3.37 -2.85
CA GLN A 11 -25.02 2.10 -2.77
C GLN A 11 -23.51 2.33 -2.71
N LYS A 12 -22.97 3.21 -3.54
CA LYS A 12 -21.55 3.59 -3.49
C LYS A 12 -21.17 4.16 -2.12
N LYS A 13 -22.00 5.07 -1.57
CA LYS A 13 -21.77 5.66 -0.24
C LYS A 13 -21.74 4.58 0.85
N ASN A 14 -22.68 3.65 0.85
CA ASN A 14 -22.72 2.59 1.85
C ASN A 14 -21.56 1.61 1.71
N ARG A 15 -21.17 1.24 0.48
CA ARG A 15 -19.98 0.40 0.27
C ARG A 15 -18.70 1.07 0.80
N THR A 16 -18.52 2.36 0.56
CA THR A 16 -17.39 3.12 1.09
C THR A 16 -17.43 3.13 2.62
N ALA A 17 -18.56 3.46 3.23
CA ALA A 17 -18.69 3.46 4.69
C ALA A 17 -18.41 2.09 5.33
N ILE A 18 -18.84 1.00 4.68
CA ILE A 18 -18.53 -0.36 5.13
C ILE A 18 -17.02 -0.64 5.07
N LEU A 19 -16.34 -0.24 3.99
CA LEU A 19 -14.91 -0.47 3.83
C LEU A 19 -14.07 0.38 4.80
N ASP A 20 -14.47 1.62 5.05
CA ASP A 20 -13.82 2.49 6.04
C ASP A 20 -13.97 1.92 7.45
N ALA A 21 -15.18 1.49 7.83
CA ALA A 21 -15.44 0.83 9.09
C ALA A 21 -14.67 -0.50 9.22
N ALA A 22 -14.60 -1.27 8.13
CA ALA A 22 -13.85 -2.53 8.09
C ALA A 22 -12.35 -2.31 8.28
N LEU A 23 -11.78 -1.26 7.67
CA LEU A 23 -10.39 -0.88 7.89
C LEU A 23 -10.11 -0.63 9.37
N ASP A 24 -10.97 0.13 10.03
CA ASP A 24 -10.83 0.42 11.47
C ASP A 24 -10.91 -0.85 12.33
N VAL A 25 -11.87 -1.73 12.04
CA VAL A 25 -12.04 -2.97 12.80
C VAL A 25 -10.89 -3.94 12.52
N PHE A 26 -10.51 -4.16 11.25
CA PHE A 26 -9.43 -5.08 10.91
C PHE A 26 -8.06 -4.61 11.40
N SER A 27 -7.79 -3.31 11.38
CA SER A 27 -6.52 -2.76 11.86
C SER A 27 -6.32 -2.93 13.36
N LYS A 28 -7.42 -3.01 14.14
CA LYS A 28 -7.40 -3.20 15.60
C LYS A 28 -7.43 -4.67 16.00
N GLU A 29 -8.37 -5.42 15.44
CA GLU A 29 -8.70 -6.78 15.88
C GLU A 29 -8.03 -7.86 15.00
N GLY A 30 -7.44 -7.48 13.88
CA GLY A 30 -6.99 -8.40 12.84
C GLY A 30 -8.16 -9.10 12.15
N PHE A 31 -7.88 -9.84 11.08
CA PHE A 31 -8.92 -10.56 10.36
C PHE A 31 -9.66 -11.60 11.24
N ARG A 32 -8.94 -12.33 12.10
CA ARG A 32 -9.53 -13.39 12.93
C ARG A 32 -10.42 -12.84 14.04
N GLY A 33 -10.00 -11.76 14.71
CA GLY A 33 -10.73 -11.13 15.80
C GLY A 33 -11.94 -10.32 15.36
N ALA A 34 -11.90 -9.75 14.15
CA ALA A 34 -12.99 -8.97 13.60
C ALA A 34 -14.25 -9.79 13.30
N THR A 35 -15.43 -9.21 13.52
CA THR A 35 -16.73 -9.80 13.22
C THR A 35 -17.54 -8.89 12.28
N VAL A 36 -18.48 -9.49 11.54
CA VAL A 36 -19.41 -8.73 10.67
C VAL A 36 -20.27 -7.78 11.50
N ASP A 37 -20.62 -8.16 12.72
CA ASP A 37 -21.43 -7.34 13.63
C ASP A 37 -20.70 -6.07 14.04
N GLN A 38 -19.41 -6.16 14.40
CA GLN A 38 -18.57 -5.00 14.72
C GLN A 38 -18.42 -4.05 13.51
N ILE A 39 -18.22 -4.61 12.30
CA ILE A 39 -18.12 -3.80 11.09
C ILE A 39 -19.45 -3.11 10.78
N ALA A 40 -20.57 -3.81 10.92
CA ALA A 40 -21.91 -3.24 10.69
C ALA A 40 -22.20 -2.10 11.66
N GLU A 41 -21.94 -2.30 12.95
CA GLU A 41 -22.08 -1.29 14.00
C GLU A 41 -21.21 -0.06 13.70
N ALA A 42 -19.94 -0.25 13.40
CA ALA A 42 -19.02 0.84 13.06
C ALA A 42 -19.43 1.59 11.78
N ALA A 43 -20.05 0.91 10.81
CA ALA A 43 -20.60 1.52 9.59
C ALA A 43 -21.97 2.20 9.78
N GLY A 44 -22.58 2.08 10.97
CA GLY A 44 -23.94 2.59 11.23
C GLY A 44 -25.03 1.83 10.48
N LEU A 45 -24.81 0.54 10.19
CA LEU A 45 -25.72 -0.31 9.43
C LEU A 45 -26.15 -1.53 10.27
N SER A 46 -27.31 -2.11 9.93
CA SER A 46 -27.67 -3.42 10.43
C SER A 46 -26.85 -4.52 9.71
N LYS A 47 -26.58 -5.63 10.38
CA LYS A 47 -25.89 -6.79 9.77
C LYS A 47 -26.53 -7.28 8.47
N PRO A 48 -27.88 -7.44 8.38
CA PRO A 48 -28.52 -7.80 7.12
C PRO A 48 -28.28 -6.78 6.00
N ASN A 49 -28.26 -5.48 6.33
CA ASN A 49 -27.98 -4.44 5.35
C ASN A 49 -26.52 -4.48 4.89
N LEU A 50 -25.56 -4.71 5.79
CA LEU A 50 -24.16 -4.91 5.41
C LEU A 50 -24.01 -6.13 4.50
N LEU A 51 -24.62 -7.27 4.86
CA LEU A 51 -24.54 -8.51 4.09
C LEU A 51 -25.20 -8.41 2.70
N TYR A 52 -26.07 -7.45 2.48
CA TYR A 52 -26.57 -7.12 1.13
C TYR A 52 -25.43 -6.59 0.23
N TYR A 53 -24.48 -5.83 0.78
CA TYR A 53 -23.34 -5.27 0.02
C TYR A 53 -22.17 -6.22 -0.08
N PHE A 54 -21.91 -6.96 0.98
CA PHE A 54 -20.78 -7.89 1.07
C PHE A 54 -21.24 -9.22 1.69
N PRO A 55 -21.18 -10.33 0.96
CA PRO A 55 -21.76 -11.60 1.41
C PRO A 55 -21.02 -12.20 2.63
N SER A 56 -19.81 -11.74 2.92
CA SER A 56 -19.01 -12.27 4.04
C SER A 56 -17.94 -11.27 4.50
N LYS A 57 -17.41 -11.50 5.70
CA LYS A 57 -16.23 -10.79 6.22
C LYS A 57 -15.03 -10.91 5.29
N GLU A 58 -14.85 -12.06 4.70
CA GLU A 58 -13.77 -12.31 3.76
C GLU A 58 -13.92 -11.48 2.47
N ALA A 59 -15.12 -11.36 1.92
CA ALA A 59 -15.40 -10.51 0.76
C ALA A 59 -15.10 -9.03 1.05
N ILE A 60 -15.40 -8.54 2.24
CA ILE A 60 -15.02 -7.19 2.68
C ILE A 60 -13.51 -7.05 2.70
N HIS A 61 -12.82 -7.99 3.32
CA HIS A 61 -11.37 -7.95 3.52
C HIS A 61 -10.62 -8.01 2.19
N ILE A 62 -11.00 -8.93 1.29
CA ILE A 62 -10.42 -9.01 -0.06
C ILE A 62 -10.62 -7.71 -0.83
N THR A 63 -11.85 -7.15 -0.81
CA THR A 63 -12.13 -5.89 -1.51
C THR A 63 -11.28 -4.74 -0.95
N LEU A 64 -11.10 -4.69 0.36
CA LEU A 64 -10.28 -3.69 1.02
C LEU A 64 -8.81 -3.84 0.61
N LEU A 65 -8.24 -5.05 0.72
CA LEU A 65 -6.86 -5.33 0.33
C LEU A 65 -6.59 -5.02 -1.15
N SER A 66 -7.52 -5.36 -2.04
CA SER A 66 -7.38 -5.04 -3.47
C SER A 66 -7.31 -3.53 -3.70
N ARG A 67 -8.19 -2.75 -3.05
CA ARG A 67 -8.14 -1.28 -3.13
C ARG A 67 -6.83 -0.70 -2.57
N LEU A 68 -6.36 -1.25 -1.45
CA LEU A 68 -5.09 -0.82 -0.85
C LEU A 68 -3.93 -1.12 -1.79
N MET A 69 -3.90 -2.31 -2.37
CA MET A 69 -2.87 -2.69 -3.35
C MET A 69 -2.86 -1.72 -4.54
N ASP A 70 -4.02 -1.42 -5.13
CA ASP A 70 -4.11 -0.47 -6.23
C ASP A 70 -3.55 0.90 -5.85
N THR A 71 -3.98 1.46 -4.72
CA THR A 71 -3.49 2.74 -4.21
C THR A 71 -1.97 2.71 -3.95
N TRP A 72 -1.46 1.62 -3.37
CA TRP A 72 -0.02 1.47 -3.06
C TRP A 72 0.86 1.34 -4.30
N LEU A 73 0.28 0.89 -5.41
CA LEU A 73 0.99 0.71 -6.67
C LEU A 73 0.93 1.93 -7.59
N ASP A 74 0.01 2.87 -7.35
CA ASP A 74 -0.12 4.07 -8.18
C ASP A 74 1.19 4.85 -8.33
N PRO A 75 1.99 5.12 -7.28
CA PRO A 75 3.27 5.82 -7.46
C PRO A 75 4.27 5.09 -8.36
N LEU A 76 4.24 3.75 -8.35
CA LEU A 76 5.10 2.97 -9.24
C LEU A 76 4.59 3.00 -10.68
N ARG A 77 3.27 3.00 -10.90
CA ARG A 77 2.65 3.13 -12.23
C ARG A 77 3.00 4.47 -12.88
N GLU A 78 3.03 5.55 -12.08
CA GLU A 78 3.29 6.93 -12.51
C GLU A 78 4.74 7.20 -12.92
N LEU A 79 5.68 6.29 -12.63
CA LEU A 79 7.09 6.44 -12.97
C LEU A 79 7.26 6.57 -14.48
N ASP A 80 7.74 7.76 -14.94
CA ASP A 80 7.85 8.11 -16.35
C ASP A 80 9.18 7.61 -16.95
N PRO A 81 9.15 6.69 -17.92
CA PRO A 81 10.36 6.17 -18.56
C PRO A 81 11.15 7.23 -19.34
N THR A 82 10.52 8.38 -19.66
CA THR A 82 11.14 9.49 -20.40
C THR A 82 11.66 10.61 -19.51
N GLY A 83 11.33 10.58 -18.22
CA GLY A 83 11.75 11.55 -17.22
C GLY A 83 13.25 11.47 -16.89
N ASP A 84 13.69 12.35 -15.98
CA ASP A 84 15.05 12.30 -15.42
C ASP A 84 15.12 11.21 -14.35
N PRO A 85 15.93 10.15 -14.53
CA PRO A 85 15.85 8.97 -13.67
C PRO A 85 16.08 9.21 -12.17
N PRO A 86 17.08 10.02 -11.72
CA PRO A 86 17.22 10.36 -10.32
C PRO A 86 16.00 11.08 -9.74
N GLU A 87 15.41 12.02 -10.49
CA GLU A 87 14.24 12.78 -10.03
C GLU A 87 12.97 11.89 -10.00
N GLU A 88 12.78 11.03 -11.00
CA GLU A 88 11.66 10.06 -11.02
C GLU A 88 11.70 9.11 -9.82
N LEU A 89 12.87 8.54 -9.55
CA LEU A 89 13.05 7.65 -8.39
C LEU A 89 12.90 8.38 -7.06
N ARG A 90 13.41 9.62 -6.97
CA ARG A 90 13.25 10.48 -5.80
C ARG A 90 11.78 10.78 -5.54
N ALA A 91 11.04 11.21 -6.56
CA ALA A 91 9.61 11.48 -6.45
C ALA A 91 8.83 10.23 -6.02
N TYR A 92 9.17 9.07 -6.57
CA TYR A 92 8.59 7.79 -6.16
C TYR A 92 8.83 7.48 -4.69
N ILE A 93 10.07 7.64 -4.19
CA ILE A 93 10.43 7.40 -2.78
C ILE A 93 9.67 8.36 -1.85
N GLN A 94 9.62 9.64 -2.20
CA GLN A 94 8.89 10.64 -1.42
C GLN A 94 7.39 10.34 -1.37
N ARG A 95 6.78 9.97 -2.50
CA ARG A 95 5.38 9.53 -2.55
C ARG A 95 5.13 8.32 -1.64
N LYS A 96 6.00 7.31 -1.68
CA LYS A 96 5.89 6.13 -0.81
C LYS A 96 5.99 6.47 0.67
N LEU A 97 6.93 7.35 1.04
CA LEU A 97 7.06 7.79 2.43
C LEU A 97 5.84 8.62 2.89
N GLN A 98 5.32 9.50 2.02
CA GLN A 98 4.11 10.27 2.30
C GLN A 98 2.90 9.35 2.53
N MET A 99 2.77 8.29 1.73
CA MET A 99 1.69 7.29 1.93
C MET A 99 1.82 6.58 3.29
N SER A 100 3.03 6.30 3.75
CA SER A 100 3.26 5.73 5.09
C SER A 100 2.85 6.69 6.21
N ARG A 101 2.93 8.01 5.97
CA ARG A 101 2.44 9.05 6.88
C ARG A 101 0.91 9.12 6.89
N ASP A 102 0.30 9.13 5.70
CA ASP A 102 -1.13 9.39 5.52
C ASP A 102 -2.01 8.16 5.79
N PHE A 103 -1.47 6.96 5.52
CA PHE A 103 -2.21 5.70 5.54
C PHE A 103 -1.55 4.60 6.41
N PRO A 104 -1.19 4.87 7.68
CA PRO A 104 -0.46 3.89 8.51
C PRO A 104 -1.31 2.67 8.89
N ARG A 105 -2.64 2.80 8.98
CA ARG A 105 -3.56 1.68 9.27
C ARG A 105 -3.64 0.72 8.10
N GLU A 106 -3.74 1.29 6.91
CA GLU A 106 -3.76 0.59 5.62
C GLU A 106 -2.47 -0.19 5.41
N SER A 107 -1.32 0.45 5.66
CA SER A 107 -0.01 -0.17 5.59
C SER A 107 0.06 -1.40 6.50
N LYS A 108 -0.28 -1.25 7.78
CA LYS A 108 -0.29 -2.35 8.75
C LYS A 108 -1.22 -3.50 8.34
N LEU A 109 -2.42 -3.18 7.83
CA LEU A 109 -3.37 -4.20 7.38
C LEU A 109 -2.79 -5.02 6.23
N PHE A 110 -2.22 -4.34 5.24
CA PHE A 110 -1.59 -5.00 4.10
C PHE A 110 -0.38 -5.83 4.52
N ALA A 111 0.51 -5.27 5.34
CA ALA A 111 1.68 -5.97 5.88
C ALA A 111 1.28 -7.24 6.65
N GLN A 112 0.22 -7.20 7.44
CA GLN A 112 -0.28 -8.39 8.15
C GLN A 112 -0.72 -9.51 7.19
N GLU A 113 -1.39 -9.18 6.09
CA GLU A 113 -1.77 -10.17 5.08
C GLU A 113 -0.54 -10.81 4.43
N ILE A 114 0.46 -9.98 4.06
CA ILE A 114 1.71 -10.46 3.44
C ILE A 114 2.49 -11.39 4.39
N VAL A 115 2.68 -10.97 5.64
CA VAL A 115 3.41 -11.77 6.64
C VAL A 115 2.74 -13.11 6.93
N GLN A 116 1.41 -13.19 6.77
CA GLN A 116 0.65 -14.46 6.91
C GLN A 116 0.70 -15.33 5.65
N GLY A 117 1.48 -14.98 4.63
CA GLY A 117 1.59 -15.73 3.38
C GLY A 117 0.58 -15.32 2.31
N ALA A 118 -0.05 -14.15 2.46
CA ALA A 118 -1.02 -13.57 1.50
C ALA A 118 -2.17 -14.53 1.10
N PRO A 119 -2.85 -15.20 2.04
CA PRO A 119 -3.80 -16.27 1.74
C PRO A 119 -5.00 -15.82 0.91
N ARG A 120 -5.25 -14.50 0.78
CA ARG A 120 -6.42 -13.93 0.09
C ARG A 120 -6.08 -13.17 -1.17
N ILE A 121 -4.86 -12.65 -1.27
CA ILE A 121 -4.42 -11.82 -2.41
C ILE A 121 -3.22 -12.41 -3.15
N GLY A 122 -2.79 -13.63 -2.81
CA GLY A 122 -1.60 -14.27 -3.38
C GLY A 122 -1.63 -14.33 -4.91
N ASP A 123 -2.77 -14.63 -5.51
CA ASP A 123 -2.93 -14.66 -6.97
C ASP A 123 -2.72 -13.27 -7.59
N ALA A 124 -3.28 -12.22 -6.99
CA ALA A 124 -3.08 -10.84 -7.46
C ALA A 124 -1.62 -10.39 -7.33
N LEU A 125 -0.92 -10.84 -6.28
CA LEU A 125 0.53 -10.59 -6.14
C LEU A 125 1.33 -11.29 -7.24
N ALA A 126 0.98 -12.53 -7.57
CA ALA A 126 1.68 -13.34 -8.56
C ALA A 126 1.38 -12.92 -10.02
N THR A 127 0.33 -12.15 -10.25
CA THR A 127 -0.10 -11.68 -11.58
C THR A 127 0.09 -10.18 -11.72
N ASP A 128 -0.80 -9.38 -11.19
CA ASP A 128 -0.88 -7.94 -11.45
C ASP A 128 0.30 -7.18 -10.87
N LEU A 129 0.67 -7.46 -9.60
CA LEU A 129 1.82 -6.84 -8.97
C LEU A 129 3.11 -7.23 -9.68
N LYS A 130 3.28 -8.52 -9.96
CA LYS A 130 4.48 -9.02 -10.65
C LYS A 130 4.62 -8.35 -12.03
N ALA A 131 3.56 -8.30 -12.82
CA ALA A 131 3.60 -7.71 -14.15
C ALA A 131 4.02 -6.22 -14.11
N LEU A 132 3.47 -5.43 -13.18
CA LEU A 132 3.83 -4.03 -13.00
C LEU A 132 5.31 -3.88 -12.58
N VAL A 133 5.75 -4.68 -11.61
CA VAL A 133 7.14 -4.63 -11.12
C VAL A 133 8.11 -5.00 -12.23
N ASP A 134 7.83 -6.03 -13.02
CA ASP A 134 8.66 -6.43 -14.14
C ASP A 134 8.75 -5.33 -15.21
N GLU A 135 7.61 -4.66 -15.54
CA GLU A 135 7.57 -3.53 -16.47
C GLU A 135 8.47 -2.38 -15.99
N LYS A 136 8.33 -1.96 -14.74
CA LYS A 136 9.11 -0.84 -14.21
C LYS A 136 10.57 -1.21 -13.95
N ALA A 137 10.85 -2.46 -13.66
CA ALA A 137 12.21 -2.97 -13.59
C ALA A 137 12.96 -2.85 -14.92
N GLU A 138 12.29 -3.06 -16.06
CA GLU A 138 12.90 -2.84 -17.38
C GLU A 138 13.20 -1.35 -17.66
N VAL A 139 12.35 -0.45 -17.18
CA VAL A 139 12.60 1.00 -17.26
C VAL A 139 13.87 1.35 -16.48
N ILE A 140 13.95 0.92 -15.21
CA ILE A 140 15.11 1.18 -14.35
C ILE A 140 16.38 0.55 -14.93
N ARG A 141 16.30 -0.69 -15.45
CA ARG A 141 17.43 -1.37 -16.09
C ARG A 141 17.92 -0.61 -17.32
N THR A 142 17.02 0.00 -18.09
CA THR A 142 17.36 0.82 -19.25
C THR A 142 18.12 2.07 -18.83
N TRP A 143 17.72 2.73 -17.76
CA TRP A 143 18.40 3.89 -17.19
C TRP A 143 19.81 3.55 -16.70
N SER A 144 19.97 2.41 -16.02
CA SER A 144 21.27 1.89 -15.59
C SER A 144 22.19 1.59 -16.78
N LYS A 145 21.70 0.88 -17.80
CA LYS A 145 22.48 0.61 -19.03
C LYS A 145 22.91 1.88 -19.78
N GLN A 146 22.15 2.97 -19.65
CA GLN A 146 22.49 4.28 -20.22
C GLN A 146 23.48 5.08 -19.36
N GLY A 147 23.89 4.55 -18.21
CA GLY A 147 24.78 5.23 -17.26
C GLY A 147 24.13 6.45 -16.58
N LYS A 148 22.79 6.53 -16.56
CA LYS A 148 22.06 7.62 -15.92
C LYS A 148 21.88 7.41 -14.42
N ILE A 149 21.95 6.17 -13.97
CA ILE A 149 21.98 5.75 -12.56
C ILE A 149 23.01 4.63 -12.42
N ALA A 150 23.38 4.32 -11.18
CA ALA A 150 24.29 3.23 -10.86
C ALA A 150 23.82 1.87 -11.41
N ASP A 151 24.74 0.96 -11.63
CA ASP A 151 24.43 -0.43 -11.99
C ASP A 151 23.88 -1.18 -10.77
N ILE A 152 22.56 -1.27 -10.69
CA ILE A 152 21.83 -1.87 -9.56
C ILE A 152 20.71 -2.79 -10.08
N ASP A 153 20.47 -3.89 -9.37
CA ASP A 153 19.32 -4.75 -9.67
C ASP A 153 18.01 -4.00 -9.40
N PRO A 154 17.15 -3.83 -10.44
CA PRO A 154 15.96 -2.99 -10.32
C PRO A 154 14.90 -3.59 -9.38
N HIS A 155 14.77 -4.92 -9.28
CA HIS A 155 13.82 -5.54 -8.36
C HIS A 155 14.25 -5.29 -6.92
N HIS A 156 15.54 -5.48 -6.61
CA HIS A 156 16.07 -5.20 -5.28
C HIS A 156 16.03 -3.71 -4.93
N LEU A 157 16.17 -2.81 -5.90
CA LEU A 157 15.94 -1.37 -5.69
C LEU A 157 14.49 -1.10 -5.28
N ILE A 158 13.51 -1.63 -6.02
CA ILE A 158 12.07 -1.47 -5.71
C ILE A 158 11.77 -2.05 -4.32
N PHE A 159 12.26 -3.24 -3.98
CA PHE A 159 12.06 -3.85 -2.66
C PHE A 159 12.70 -3.01 -1.54
N SER A 160 13.87 -2.42 -1.79
CA SER A 160 14.53 -1.52 -0.84
C SER A 160 13.71 -0.26 -0.58
N ILE A 161 13.15 0.34 -1.64
CA ILE A 161 12.25 1.49 -1.50
C ILE A 161 11.05 1.13 -0.65
N TRP A 162 10.38 0.01 -0.92
CA TRP A 162 9.23 -0.43 -0.11
C TRP A 162 9.61 -0.66 1.34
N SER A 163 10.65 -1.43 1.60
CA SER A 163 11.09 -1.77 2.94
C SER A 163 11.46 -0.54 3.76
N LEU A 164 12.18 0.40 3.16
CA LEU A 164 12.68 1.59 3.86
C LEU A 164 11.57 2.65 4.06
N THR A 165 10.58 2.73 3.19
CA THR A 165 9.49 3.70 3.35
C THR A 165 8.37 3.18 4.24
N GLN A 166 7.96 1.91 4.10
CA GLN A 166 6.86 1.33 4.87
C GLN A 166 7.24 0.99 6.31
N HIS A 167 8.53 0.82 6.60
CA HIS A 167 9.01 0.51 7.95
C HIS A 167 8.48 1.48 9.02
N TYR A 168 8.42 2.76 8.71
CA TYR A 168 7.97 3.81 9.63
C TYR A 168 6.48 3.72 9.96
N ALA A 169 5.65 3.14 9.10
CA ALA A 169 4.24 2.87 9.37
C ALA A 169 4.04 1.51 10.05
N ASP A 170 4.67 0.46 9.51
CA ASP A 170 4.42 -0.92 9.94
C ASP A 170 5.03 -1.20 11.33
N PHE A 171 6.18 -0.58 11.63
CA PHE A 171 6.93 -0.73 12.88
C PHE A 171 6.96 0.58 13.71
N ASP A 172 5.98 1.45 13.57
CA ASP A 172 5.87 2.76 14.23
C ASP A 172 6.13 2.67 15.75
N VAL A 173 5.58 1.67 16.41
CA VAL A 173 5.78 1.46 17.86
C VAL A 173 7.26 1.27 18.20
N GLN A 174 7.99 0.47 17.43
CA GLN A 174 9.41 0.23 17.61
C GLN A 174 10.22 1.49 17.32
N VAL A 175 9.92 2.15 16.21
CA VAL A 175 10.63 3.37 15.78
C VAL A 175 10.47 4.47 16.84
N ARG A 176 9.24 4.74 17.31
CA ARG A 176 8.99 5.75 18.34
C ARG A 176 9.58 5.39 19.70
N ALA A 177 9.61 4.11 20.06
CA ALA A 177 10.25 3.67 21.30
C ALA A 177 11.76 3.96 21.31
N ILE A 178 12.41 3.87 20.14
CA ILE A 178 13.85 4.13 19.99
C ILE A 178 14.14 5.64 19.90
N LEU A 179 13.38 6.36 19.07
CA LEU A 179 13.64 7.78 18.81
C LEU A 179 13.15 8.70 19.94
N GLY A 180 12.19 8.23 20.74
CA GLY A 180 11.58 9.02 21.81
C GLY A 180 10.50 9.98 21.30
N PRO A 181 9.82 10.69 22.26
CA PRO A 181 8.61 11.44 21.94
C PRO A 181 8.84 12.80 21.26
N THR A 182 10.08 13.29 21.22
CA THR A 182 10.42 14.64 20.72
C THR A 182 10.84 14.66 19.25
N ARG A 183 11.03 13.49 18.64
CA ARG A 183 11.47 13.36 17.24
C ARG A 183 10.30 12.97 16.35
N ASP A 184 10.24 13.51 15.13
CA ASP A 184 9.33 13.06 14.08
C ASP A 184 10.05 12.03 13.19
N PRO A 185 9.69 10.73 13.31
CA PRO A 185 10.36 9.68 12.56
C PRO A 185 10.26 9.84 11.03
N LEU A 186 9.14 10.39 10.53
CA LEU A 186 8.90 10.50 9.10
C LEU A 186 9.59 11.72 8.48
N GLU A 187 9.69 12.83 9.22
CA GLU A 187 10.46 14.00 8.78
C GLU A 187 11.97 13.67 8.71
N GLU A 188 12.47 12.96 9.71
CA GLU A 188 13.87 12.51 9.71
C GLU A 188 14.15 11.47 8.64
N ALA A 189 13.18 10.56 8.39
CA ALA A 189 13.27 9.56 7.34
C ALA A 189 13.36 10.20 5.95
N GLU A 190 12.63 11.26 5.68
CA GLU A 190 12.67 11.96 4.39
C GLU A 190 14.09 12.43 4.07
N THR A 191 14.72 13.15 5.01
CA THR A 191 16.09 13.63 4.84
C THR A 191 17.10 12.48 4.71
N PHE A 192 16.92 11.43 5.51
CA PHE A 192 17.79 10.26 5.49
C PHE A 192 17.69 9.50 4.16
N LEU A 193 16.46 9.23 3.68
CA LEU A 193 16.22 8.48 2.45
C LEU A 193 16.66 9.26 1.22
N ASP A 194 16.42 10.58 1.16
CA ASP A 194 16.96 11.43 0.11
C ASP A 194 18.47 11.29 0.00
N THR A 195 19.19 11.37 1.12
CA THR A 195 20.64 11.20 1.15
C THR A 195 21.09 9.79 0.75
N LEU A 196 20.41 8.77 1.27
CA LEU A 196 20.74 7.37 1.03
C LEU A 196 20.59 7.02 -0.46
N PHE A 197 19.44 7.34 -1.04
CA PHE A 197 19.16 7.00 -2.43
C PHE A 197 19.91 7.87 -3.42
N ALA A 198 20.19 9.15 -3.11
CA ALA A 198 21.07 9.97 -3.95
C ALA A 198 22.48 9.36 -4.08
N ARG A 199 23.02 8.80 -3.00
CA ARG A 199 24.33 8.09 -3.02
C ARG A 199 24.25 6.74 -3.71
N LEU A 200 23.17 5.98 -3.45
CA LEU A 200 22.99 4.64 -4.03
C LEU A 200 22.81 4.69 -5.55
N LEU A 201 22.14 5.73 -6.04
CA LEU A 201 21.79 5.88 -7.45
C LEU A 201 22.85 6.64 -8.27
N SER A 202 23.87 7.21 -7.61
CA SER A 202 24.95 7.93 -8.31
C SER A 202 25.71 6.98 -9.26
N PRO A 203 25.85 7.35 -10.56
CA PRO A 203 26.58 6.56 -11.54
C PRO A 203 28.03 6.29 -11.17
#